data_d568f560549bf1e21545347ade11dbe3
#
_entry.id   d568f560549bf1e21545347ade11dbe3
#
_cell.length_a   1.000
_cell.length_b   1.000
_cell.length_c   1.000
_cell.angle_alpha   90.00
_cell.angle_beta   90.00
_cell.angle_gamma   90.00
#
_symmetry.space_group_name_H-M   'P 1'
#
loop_
_entity.id
_entity.type
_entity.pdbx_description
1 polymer ?
#
loop_
_entity_poly.entity_id
_entity_poly.type
_entity_poly.pdbx_seq_one_letter_code
_entity_poly.pdbx_strand_id
1 'polypeptide(L)'
;MKKQWIETINNAWENRTLLNEENTQNTIHQIIEEVDKGRLRVAETENGNWKVNDWVKKAIILYFPIQKMETIEVGPLEFHDKMKLKSNYKELGVRVVPHAIARYGAYL
;
A
#
# COMPACT_ATOMS: atom_id res chain seq x y z
N MET A 1 5.35 -9.30 15.59
CA MET A 1 4.95 -9.18 14.20
C MET A 1 5.48 -7.93 13.54
N LYS A 2 5.19 -6.75 14.08
CA LYS A 2 5.71 -5.48 13.57
C LYS A 2 7.23 -5.44 13.47
N LYS A 3 7.90 -5.95 14.47
CA LYS A 3 9.36 -5.99 14.52
C LYS A 3 9.95 -6.79 13.37
N GLN A 4 9.34 -7.93 13.05
CA GLN A 4 9.75 -8.78 11.93
C GLN A 4 9.51 -8.08 10.60
N TRP A 5 8.38 -7.36 10.49
CA TRP A 5 8.06 -6.58 9.30
C TRP A 5 9.11 -5.50 9.05
N ILE A 6 9.47 -4.77 10.09
CA ILE A 6 10.48 -3.70 9.99
C ILE A 6 11.80 -4.27 9.49
N GLU A 7 12.22 -5.40 10.05
CA GLU A 7 13.47 -6.06 9.66
C GLU A 7 13.42 -6.51 8.19
N THR A 8 12.33 -7.18 7.79
CA THR A 8 12.16 -7.64 6.41
C THR A 8 12.19 -6.47 5.43
N ILE A 9 11.51 -5.39 5.74
CA ILE A 9 11.46 -4.21 4.87
C ILE A 9 12.84 -3.55 4.77
N ASN A 10 13.53 -3.38 5.89
CA ASN A 10 14.85 -2.75 5.87
C ASN A 10 15.86 -3.59 5.11
N ASN A 11 15.80 -4.92 5.24
CA ASN A 11 16.68 -5.81 4.48
C ASN A 11 16.41 -5.71 2.98
N ALA A 12 15.16 -5.71 2.57
CA ALA A 12 14.79 -5.58 1.16
C ALA A 12 15.15 -4.19 0.61
N TRP A 13 15.07 -3.17 1.43
CA TRP A 13 15.46 -1.81 1.05
C TRP A 13 16.94 -1.73 0.68
N GLU A 14 17.78 -2.42 1.45
CA GLU A 14 19.23 -2.46 1.21
C GLU A 14 19.61 -3.44 0.10
N ASN A 15 18.83 -4.51 -0.07
CA ASN A 15 19.10 -5.54 -1.08
C ASN A 15 17.82 -5.87 -1.83
N ARG A 16 17.64 -5.24 -3.01
CA ARG A 16 16.42 -5.36 -3.81
C ARG A 16 16.21 -6.76 -4.40
N THR A 17 17.25 -7.60 -4.43
CA THR A 17 17.08 -8.99 -4.87
C THR A 17 16.16 -9.78 -3.94
N LEU A 18 16.04 -9.36 -2.68
CA LEU A 18 15.13 -9.99 -1.72
C LEU A 18 13.66 -9.82 -2.11
N LEU A 19 13.34 -8.88 -2.99
CA LEU A 19 11.97 -8.71 -3.50
C LEU A 19 11.47 -9.90 -4.30
N ASN A 20 12.37 -10.78 -4.72
CA ASN A 20 12.00 -12.02 -5.43
C ASN A 20 11.58 -13.13 -4.47
N GLU A 21 11.81 -12.97 -3.17
CA GLU A 21 11.44 -13.95 -2.17
C GLU A 21 9.98 -13.84 -1.79
N GLU A 22 9.31 -15.00 -1.70
CA GLU A 22 7.89 -15.06 -1.35
C GLU A 22 7.61 -14.45 0.01
N ASN A 23 8.45 -14.73 1.00
CA ASN A 23 8.27 -14.17 2.35
C ASN A 23 8.30 -12.64 2.36
N THR A 24 9.23 -12.05 1.61
CA THR A 24 9.34 -10.61 1.48
C THR A 24 8.10 -10.02 0.82
N GLN A 25 7.65 -10.62 -0.27
CA GLN A 25 6.45 -10.17 -0.98
C GLN A 25 5.20 -10.27 -0.10
N ASN A 26 5.05 -11.37 0.62
CA ASN A 26 3.91 -11.55 1.52
C ASN A 26 3.91 -10.51 2.65
N THR A 27 5.08 -10.22 3.20
CA THR A 27 5.22 -9.18 4.22
C THR A 27 4.79 -7.81 3.69
N ILE A 28 5.24 -7.46 2.49
CA ILE A 28 4.86 -6.19 1.85
C ILE A 28 3.34 -6.15 1.65
N HIS A 29 2.74 -7.22 1.13
CA HIS A 29 1.30 -7.28 0.92
C HIS A 29 0.53 -7.11 2.23
N GLN A 30 0.98 -7.74 3.32
CA GLN A 30 0.35 -7.60 4.63
C GLN A 30 0.43 -6.15 5.15
N ILE A 31 1.56 -5.51 4.96
CA ILE A 31 1.75 -4.12 5.38
C ILE A 31 0.82 -3.19 4.61
N ILE A 32 0.73 -3.37 3.28
CA ILE A 32 -0.14 -2.54 2.45
C ILE A 32 -1.61 -2.74 2.84
N GLU A 33 -2.01 -3.95 3.17
CA GLU A 33 -3.37 -4.22 3.63
C GLU A 33 -3.68 -3.45 4.92
N GLU A 34 -2.74 -3.40 5.85
CA GLU A 34 -2.91 -2.65 7.10
C GLU A 34 -2.99 -1.13 6.84
N VAL A 35 -2.21 -0.63 5.89
CA VAL A 35 -2.27 0.77 5.50
C VAL A 35 -3.60 1.09 4.83
N ASP A 36 -4.07 0.20 3.94
CA ASP A 36 -5.34 0.37 3.24
C ASP A 36 -6.53 0.47 4.20
N LYS A 37 -6.49 -0.26 5.28
CA LYS A 37 -7.55 -0.29 6.29
C LYS A 37 -7.36 0.76 7.40
N GLY A 38 -6.31 1.55 7.34
CA GLY A 38 -6.04 2.60 8.31
C GLY A 38 -5.51 2.11 9.65
N ARG A 39 -5.17 0.83 9.76
CA ARG A 39 -4.63 0.27 11.00
C ARG A 39 -3.14 0.57 11.18
N LEU A 40 -2.49 0.95 10.09
CA LEU A 40 -1.08 1.32 10.09
C LEU A 40 -0.94 2.60 9.28
N ARG A 41 -0.23 3.59 9.83
CA ARG A 41 -0.09 4.90 9.20
C ARG A 41 1.38 5.23 8.97
N VAL A 42 1.65 5.94 7.88
CA VAL A 42 3.02 6.44 7.59
C VAL A 42 3.44 7.47 8.64
N ALA A 43 2.49 8.26 9.10
CA ALA A 43 2.73 9.27 10.15
C ALA A 43 1.54 9.27 11.10
N GLU A 44 1.84 9.39 12.38
CA GLU A 44 0.81 9.39 13.42
C GLU A 44 1.24 10.28 14.58
N THR A 45 0.27 10.68 15.42
CA THR A 45 0.58 11.44 16.61
C THR A 45 0.91 10.51 17.77
N GLU A 46 1.94 10.85 18.53
CA GLU A 46 2.34 10.11 19.72
C GLU A 46 2.76 11.13 20.77
N ASN A 47 2.07 11.15 21.91
CA ASN A 47 2.32 12.08 23.00
C ASN A 47 2.31 13.55 22.55
N GLY A 48 1.40 13.90 21.65
CA GLY A 48 1.25 15.28 21.16
C GLY A 48 2.24 15.65 20.04
N ASN A 49 3.13 14.75 19.67
CA ASN A 49 4.11 14.99 18.61
C ASN A 49 3.87 14.04 17.43
N TRP A 50 4.28 14.46 16.24
CA TRP A 50 4.22 13.62 15.07
C TRP A 50 5.37 12.61 15.06
N LYS A 51 5.02 11.36 14.79
CA LYS A 51 5.98 10.28 14.59
C LYS A 51 5.84 9.77 13.15
N VAL A 52 6.96 9.69 12.43
CA VAL A 52 6.99 9.15 11.08
C VAL A 52 7.47 7.69 11.14
N ASN A 53 6.64 6.79 10.58
CA ASN A 53 7.00 5.39 10.44
C ASN A 53 7.70 5.19 9.10
N ASP A 54 8.96 5.49 9.06
CA ASP A 54 9.76 5.48 7.82
C ASP A 54 9.74 4.13 7.11
N TRP A 55 9.73 3.05 7.88
CA TRP A 55 9.68 1.69 7.33
C TRP A 55 8.38 1.42 6.57
N VAL A 56 7.29 2.06 6.95
CA VAL A 56 6.00 1.94 6.23
C VAL A 56 6.11 2.60 4.86
N LYS A 57 6.73 3.76 4.79
CA LYS A 57 6.99 4.44 3.52
C LYS A 57 7.86 3.58 2.61
N LYS A 58 8.89 2.96 3.18
CA LYS A 58 9.75 2.04 2.43
C LYS A 58 8.95 0.86 1.87
N ALA A 59 8.04 0.29 2.67
CA ALA A 59 7.18 -0.80 2.22
C ALA A 59 6.30 -0.37 1.04
N ILE A 60 5.75 0.82 1.10
CA ILE A 60 4.92 1.36 0.01
C ILE A 60 5.75 1.50 -1.27
N ILE A 61 6.95 2.01 -1.17
CA ILE A 61 7.84 2.15 -2.33
C ILE A 61 8.20 0.78 -2.90
N LEU A 62 8.47 -0.20 -2.03
CA LEU A 62 8.83 -1.55 -2.46
C LEU A 62 7.65 -2.34 -3.04
N TYR A 63 6.43 -1.90 -2.77
CA TYR A 63 5.23 -2.55 -3.30
C TYR A 63 5.15 -2.41 -4.83
N PHE A 64 5.54 -1.25 -5.38
CA PHE A 64 5.45 -1.00 -6.81
C PHE A 64 6.21 -2.01 -7.67
N PRO A 65 7.50 -2.31 -7.39
CA PRO A 65 8.24 -3.23 -8.24
C PRO A 65 7.74 -4.69 -8.18
N ILE A 66 6.99 -5.09 -7.16
CA ILE A 66 6.48 -6.46 -7.08
C ILE A 66 5.09 -6.61 -7.72
N GLN A 67 4.48 -5.53 -8.15
CA GLN A 67 3.21 -5.55 -8.86
C GLN A 67 3.44 -5.52 -10.37
N LYS A 68 2.53 -6.16 -11.11
CA LYS A 68 2.62 -6.23 -12.57
C LYS A 68 1.64 -5.27 -13.21
N MET A 69 2.02 -4.74 -14.37
CA MET A 69 1.13 -3.89 -15.17
C MET A 69 -0.04 -4.73 -15.65
N GLU A 70 -1.24 -4.17 -15.54
CA GLU A 70 -2.47 -4.80 -16.01
C GLU A 70 -3.36 -3.77 -16.67
N THR A 71 -4.14 -4.21 -17.64
CA THR A 71 -5.16 -3.38 -18.25
C THR A 71 -6.45 -3.50 -17.45
N ILE A 72 -7.01 -2.36 -17.06
CA ILE A 72 -8.25 -2.29 -16.30
C ILE A 72 -9.29 -1.58 -17.16
N GLU A 73 -10.39 -2.28 -17.46
CA GLU A 73 -11.50 -1.72 -18.23
C GLU A 73 -12.63 -1.32 -17.28
N VAL A 74 -13.08 -0.08 -17.37
CA VAL A 74 -14.15 0.44 -16.53
C VAL A 74 -15.14 1.19 -17.41
N GLY A 75 -16.16 0.47 -17.90
CA GLY A 75 -17.11 1.03 -18.85
C GLY A 75 -16.38 1.54 -20.09
N PRO A 76 -16.53 2.83 -20.45
CA PRO A 76 -15.82 3.41 -21.59
C PRO A 76 -14.38 3.80 -21.30
N LEU A 77 -13.91 3.63 -20.06
CA LEU A 77 -12.57 4.03 -19.64
C LEU A 77 -11.63 2.83 -19.58
N GLU A 78 -10.37 3.07 -19.88
CA GLU A 78 -9.34 2.04 -19.78
C GLU A 78 -8.12 2.61 -19.08
N PHE A 79 -7.54 1.81 -18.19
CA PHE A 79 -6.30 2.14 -17.51
C PHE A 79 -5.29 1.03 -17.71
N HIS A 80 -4.01 1.38 -17.67
CA HIS A 80 -2.93 0.42 -17.76
C HIS A 80 -1.96 0.73 -16.63
N ASP A 81 -2.07 0.00 -15.53
CA ASP A 81 -1.32 0.29 -14.32
C ASP A 81 -1.15 -0.99 -13.49
N LYS A 82 -0.36 -0.89 -12.46
CA LYS A 82 -0.07 -2.02 -11.58
C LYS A 82 -0.82 -2.00 -10.26
N MET A 83 -1.53 -0.91 -9.95
CA MET A 83 -2.26 -0.78 -8.69
C MET A 83 -3.74 -1.05 -8.90
N LYS A 84 -4.32 -1.81 -7.98
CA LYS A 84 -5.76 -2.05 -7.99
C LYS A 84 -6.49 -0.76 -7.64
N LEU A 85 -7.66 -0.61 -8.23
CA LEU A 85 -8.53 0.51 -7.88
C LEU A 85 -9.28 0.23 -6.58
N LYS A 86 -9.51 1.27 -5.81
CA LYS A 86 -10.35 1.20 -4.63
C LYS A 86 -11.80 1.05 -5.06
N SER A 87 -12.58 0.33 -4.28
CA SER A 87 -14.00 0.09 -4.58
C SER A 87 -14.80 0.04 -3.27
N ASN A 88 -16.09 -0.29 -3.38
CA ASN A 88 -16.99 -0.41 -2.22
C ASN A 88 -17.17 0.90 -1.45
N TYR A 89 -17.21 2.00 -2.17
CA TYR A 89 -17.33 3.32 -1.56
C TYR A 89 -18.61 3.48 -0.74
N LYS A 90 -19.71 2.88 -1.20
CA LYS A 90 -20.97 2.95 -0.48
C LYS A 90 -20.85 2.34 0.91
N GLU A 91 -20.23 1.16 1.01
CA GLU A 91 -20.03 0.45 2.27
C GLU A 91 -19.04 1.18 3.16
N LEU A 92 -18.07 1.88 2.55
CA LEU A 92 -17.09 2.68 3.28
C LEU A 92 -17.66 4.02 3.74
N GLY A 93 -18.85 4.39 3.26
CA GLY A 93 -19.43 5.69 3.59
C GLY A 93 -18.76 6.85 2.88
N VAL A 94 -18.17 6.60 1.72
CA VAL A 94 -17.40 7.60 0.97
C VAL A 94 -18.17 7.99 -0.30
N ARG A 95 -18.32 9.29 -0.51
CA ARG A 95 -18.88 9.84 -1.74
C ARG A 95 -17.76 10.12 -2.72
N VAL A 96 -17.83 9.52 -3.90
CA VAL A 96 -16.83 9.67 -4.95
C VAL A 96 -17.47 10.27 -6.17
N VAL A 97 -17.03 11.45 -6.55
CA VAL A 97 -17.51 12.18 -7.71
C VAL A 97 -16.72 11.74 -8.94
N PRO A 98 -17.38 11.42 -10.08
CA PRO A 98 -16.64 11.19 -11.32
C PRO A 98 -15.85 12.47 -11.69
N HIS A 99 -14.61 12.38 -12.03
CA HIS A 99 -13.64 11.35 -12.33
C HIS A 99 -12.67 11.05 -11.18
N ALA A 100 -13.06 11.18 -9.94
CA ALA A 100 -12.18 10.91 -8.81
C ALA A 100 -11.81 9.43 -8.79
N ILE A 101 -10.57 9.14 -8.50
CA ILE A 101 -10.03 7.79 -8.44
C ILE A 101 -9.17 7.66 -7.20
N ALA A 102 -9.35 6.57 -6.47
CA ALA A 102 -8.44 6.17 -5.41
C ALA A 102 -7.91 4.78 -5.73
N ARG A 103 -6.71 4.50 -5.26
CA ARG A 103 -6.06 3.20 -5.49
C ARG A 103 -5.94 2.44 -4.18
N TYR A 104 -5.77 1.12 -4.30
CA TYR A 104 -5.57 0.26 -3.15
C TYR A 104 -4.38 0.76 -2.32
N GLY A 105 -4.55 0.81 -1.00
CA GLY A 105 -3.59 1.36 -0.06
C GLY A 105 -4.03 2.73 0.49
N ALA A 106 -4.95 3.41 -0.20
CA ALA A 106 -5.50 4.67 0.30
C ALA A 106 -6.56 4.38 1.36
N TYR A 107 -6.36 4.87 2.56
CA TYR A 107 -7.38 4.76 3.61
C TYR A 107 -8.38 5.90 3.47
N LEU A 108 -9.64 5.55 3.29
CA LEU A 108 -10.73 6.50 3.10
C LEU A 108 -11.77 6.38 4.22
#